data_4723a1055e08a70fe13e3bf8a1aa6b31
#
_entry.id   4723a1055e08a70fe13e3bf8a1aa6b31
#
_cell.length_a   1.000
_cell.length_b   1.000
_cell.length_c   1.000
_cell.angle_alpha   90.00
_cell.angle_beta   90.00
_cell.angle_gamma   90.00
#
_symmetry.space_group_name_H-M   'P 1'
#
loop_
_entity.id
_entity.type
_entity.pdbx_description
1 polymer ?
#
loop_
_entity_poly.entity_id
_entity_poly.type
_entity_poly.pdbx_seq_one_letter_code
_entity_poly.pdbx_strand_id
1 'polypeptide(L)' 'MSRDLAPEEDRAIKSLKRLAKAWPQSLKLFSWSGALVVMDADIEPCNEAVLAGIYGIPNDGGDPS' A
#
# COMPACT_ATOMS: atom_id res chain seq x y z
N MET A 1 0.58 -17.61 15.43
CA MET A 1 0.56 -16.38 14.90
C MET A 1 -0.77 -15.93 14.37
N SER A 2 -1.56 -16.51 13.77
CA SER A 2 -2.68 -15.85 13.18
C SER A 2 -3.98 -16.41 13.70
N ARG A 3 -4.94 -15.62 13.63
CA ARG A 3 -6.30 -16.00 13.92
C ARG A 3 -6.96 -16.53 12.64
N ASP A 4 -8.11 -17.11 12.79
CA ASP A 4 -8.90 -17.49 11.63
C ASP A 4 -9.38 -16.25 10.91
N LEU A 5 -9.36 -16.32 9.59
CA LEU A 5 -9.77 -15.19 8.75
C LEU A 5 -11.25 -15.30 8.41
N ALA A 6 -11.93 -14.16 8.46
CA ALA A 6 -13.27 -14.08 7.90
C ALA A 6 -13.19 -14.19 6.38
N PRO A 7 -14.27 -14.61 5.70
CA PRO A 7 -14.22 -14.74 4.25
C PRO A 7 -13.82 -13.47 3.51
N GLU A 8 -14.29 -12.33 3.97
CA GLU A 8 -13.93 -11.06 3.32
C GLU A 8 -12.47 -10.69 3.55
N GLU A 9 -11.92 -11.08 4.70
CA GLU A 9 -10.50 -10.84 4.97
C GLU A 9 -9.62 -11.71 4.07
N ASP A 10 -10.00 -12.97 3.92
CA ASP A 10 -9.28 -13.88 3.05
C ASP A 10 -9.29 -13.40 1.60
N ARG A 11 -10.44 -12.91 1.14
CA ARG A 11 -10.53 -12.38 -0.21
C ARG A 11 -9.64 -11.15 -0.41
N ALA A 12 -9.60 -10.28 0.58
CA ALA A 12 -8.75 -9.09 0.51
C ALA A 12 -7.28 -9.46 0.41
N ILE A 13 -6.84 -10.42 1.23
CA ILE A 13 -5.46 -10.87 1.21
C ILE A 13 -5.12 -11.52 -0.13
N LYS A 14 -6.00 -12.34 -0.66
CA LYS A 14 -5.76 -12.99 -1.96
C LYS A 14 -5.69 -11.97 -3.08
N SER A 15 -6.53 -10.94 -3.03
CA SER A 15 -6.49 -9.86 -4.02
C SER A 15 -5.18 -9.11 -3.95
N LEU A 16 -4.69 -8.84 -2.74
CA LEU A 16 -3.43 -8.15 -2.55
C LEU A 16 -2.27 -8.99 -3.07
N LYS A 17 -2.29 -10.30 -2.81
CA LYS A 17 -1.24 -11.19 -3.32
C LYS A 17 -1.23 -11.25 -4.84
N ARG A 18 -2.42 -11.26 -5.44
CA ARG A 18 -2.53 -11.24 -6.90
C ARG A 18 -1.97 -9.95 -7.47
N LEU A 19 -2.32 -8.84 -6.84
CA LEU A 19 -1.82 -7.54 -7.24
C LEU A 19 -0.30 -7.48 -7.15
N ALA A 20 0.27 -8.07 -6.09
CA ALA A 20 1.71 -8.07 -5.90
C ALA A 20 2.44 -8.78 -7.04
N LYS A 21 1.84 -9.85 -7.58
CA LYS A 21 2.46 -10.57 -8.68
C LYS A 21 2.49 -9.76 -9.98
N ALA A 22 1.53 -8.87 -10.15
CA ALA A 22 1.42 -8.05 -11.35
C ALA A 22 1.88 -6.62 -11.12
N TRP A 23 2.49 -6.36 -9.97
CA TRP A 23 2.84 -4.99 -9.58
C TRP A 23 3.89 -4.41 -10.51
N PRO A 24 3.64 -3.22 -11.09
CA PRO A 24 4.65 -2.56 -11.94
C PRO A 24 5.84 -2.14 -11.08
N GLN A 25 7.03 -2.37 -11.59
CA GLN A 25 8.24 -2.00 -10.86
C GLN A 25 8.47 -0.48 -10.84
N SER A 26 7.73 0.25 -11.64
CA SER A 26 7.82 1.71 -11.67
C SER A 26 7.05 2.39 -10.54
N LEU A 27 6.30 1.61 -9.75
CA LEU A 27 5.50 2.16 -8.65
C LEU A 27 5.97 1.56 -7.33
N LYS A 28 5.89 2.36 -6.27
CA LYS A 28 6.13 1.86 -4.92
C LYS A 28 5.11 2.45 -3.97
N LEU A 29 4.89 1.75 -2.87
CA LEU A 29 3.91 2.16 -1.88
C LEU A 29 4.61 2.70 -0.65
N PHE A 30 4.06 3.78 -0.11
CA PHE A 30 4.49 4.33 1.17
C PHE A 30 3.27 4.44 2.08
N SER A 31 3.48 4.16 3.35
CA SER A 31 2.50 4.47 4.38
C SER A 31 2.86 5.85 4.92
N TRP A 32 2.04 6.84 4.65
CA TRP A 32 2.38 8.22 4.98
C TRP A 32 1.15 8.91 5.55
N SER A 33 1.27 9.37 6.79
CA SER A 33 0.20 10.12 7.46
C SER A 33 -1.13 9.37 7.48
N GLY A 34 -1.07 8.06 7.66
CA GLY A 34 -2.28 7.25 7.76
C GLY A 34 -2.90 6.83 6.44
N ALA A 35 -2.29 7.18 5.33
CA ALA A 35 -2.76 6.78 4.01
C ALA A 35 -1.70 5.96 3.29
N LEU A 36 -2.13 5.11 2.37
CA LEU A 36 -1.20 4.46 1.47
C LEU A 36 -1.00 5.38 0.26
N VAL A 37 0.24 5.68 -0.02
CA VAL A 37 0.58 6.60 -1.11
C VAL A 37 1.33 5.83 -2.18
N VAL A 38 0.87 5.98 -3.42
CA VAL A 38 1.53 5.38 -4.58
C VAL A 38 2.49 6.41 -5.15
N MET A 39 3.75 6.05 -5.20
CA MET A 39 4.80 6.95 -5.66
C MET A 39 5.57 6.38 -6.84
N ASP A 40 6.17 7.28 -7.58
CA ASP A 40 7.09 6.90 -8.65
C ASP A 40 8.34 6.26 -8.02
N ALA A 41 8.63 5.03 -8.42
CA ALA A 41 9.75 4.30 -7.85
C ALA A 41 11.11 4.86 -8.27
N ASP A 42 11.15 5.62 -9.35
CA ASP A 42 12.40 6.17 -9.89
C ASP A 42 12.75 7.53 -9.28
N ILE A 43 11.89 8.08 -8.43
CA ILE A 43 12.09 9.38 -7.81
C ILE A 43 12.14 9.18 -6.30
N GLU A 44 13.01 9.93 -5.63
CA GLU A 44 13.07 9.87 -4.18
C GLU A 44 11.74 10.28 -3.56
N PRO A 45 11.35 9.68 -2.43
CA PRO A 45 10.06 9.99 -1.80
C PRO A 45 9.94 11.47 -1.47
N CYS A 46 8.96 12.11 -2.07
CA CYS A 46 8.66 13.52 -1.84
C CYS A 46 7.27 13.79 -2.42
N ASN A 47 6.76 14.99 -2.19
CA ASN A 47 5.44 15.34 -2.69
C ASN A 47 5.33 15.20 -4.21
N GLU A 48 6.40 15.50 -4.90
CA GLU A 48 6.38 15.44 -6.36
C GLU A 48 6.36 14.02 -6.91
N ALA A 49 6.78 13.05 -6.10
CA ALA A 49 6.75 11.64 -6.51
C ALA A 49 5.38 11.01 -6.31
N VAL A 50 4.48 11.69 -5.62
CA VAL A 50 3.16 11.12 -5.30
C VAL A 50 2.30 11.09 -6.54
N LEU A 51 1.82 9.91 -6.89
CA LEU A 51 0.94 9.72 -8.04
C LEU A 51 -0.51 9.52 -7.61
N ALA A 52 -0.73 8.90 -6.46
CA ALA A 52 -2.09 8.66 -5.97
C ALA A 52 -2.08 8.44 -4.47
N GLY A 53 -3.19 8.72 -3.83
CA GLY A 53 -3.38 8.41 -2.42
C GLY A 53 -4.54 7.44 -2.25
N ILE A 54 -4.33 6.41 -1.44
CA ILE A 54 -5.34 5.40 -1.18
C ILE A 54 -5.78 5.55 0.27
N TYR A 55 -7.05 5.86 0.46
CA TYR A 55 -7.62 6.07 1.78
C TYR A 55 -8.57 4.91 2.12
N GLY A 56 -8.80 4.72 3.40
CA GLY A 56 -9.75 3.71 3.82
C GLY A 56 -9.14 2.36 4.13
N ILE A 57 -7.84 2.19 3.88
CA ILE A 57 -7.16 0.96 4.25
C ILE A 57 -6.31 1.25 5.49
N PRO A 58 -6.63 0.61 6.63
CA PRO A 58 -5.82 0.79 7.83
C PRO A 58 -4.37 0.37 7.59
N ASN A 59 -3.45 1.15 8.12
CA ASN A 59 -2.03 0.89 7.94
C ASN A 59 -1.28 1.37 9.18
N ASP A 60 0.03 1.24 9.16
CA ASP A 60 0.83 1.57 10.33
C ASP A 60 1.03 3.07 10.54
N GLY A 61 0.44 3.89 9.68
CA GLY A 61 0.50 5.33 9.81
C GLY A 61 1.68 5.98 9.11
N GLY A 62 2.80 5.29 9.00
CA GLY A 62 3.94 5.77 8.25
C GLY A 62 4.37 7.17 8.60
N ASP A 63 4.45 7.49 9.89
CA ASP A 63 4.83 8.83 10.33
C ASP A 63 6.24 9.16 9.90
N PRO A 64 6.44 10.18 9.09
CA PRO A 64 7.77 10.51 8.60
C PRO A 64 8.67 11.20 9.61
N SER A 65 8.13 11.66 10.71
CA SER A 65 8.92 12.39 11.69
C SER A 65 9.86 11.52 12.52
#